data_b6da27d59187c911f93893d9763e7b35
#
_entry.id   b6da27d59187c911f93893d9763e7b35
#
_cell.length_a   1.000
_cell.length_b   1.000
_cell.length_c   1.000
_cell.angle_alpha   90.00
_cell.angle_beta   90.00
_cell.angle_gamma   90.00
#
_symmetry.space_group_name_H-M   'P 1'
#
loop_
_entity.id
_entity.type
_entity.pdbx_description
1 polymer ?
#
loop_
_entity_poly.entity_id
_entity_poly.type
_entity_poly.pdbx_seq_one_letter_code
_entity_poly.pdbx_strand_id
1 'polypeptide(L)'
;MQAVHTGTRPPRFSHRSPTIVALLVVWWVCCLVIAPFWGVASAQTTGSQPVFSIQAPPGLVGATRAAGPGPVANYFQPVEIRGPHGLQIAFADRNGFTEFHNLPVTVGLLVGRVYRLKVAGIPQAEGVELFPSLEVIDRLYPPPGQERHFPIIVELHPDDLRLATAGKYVTR
;
A
#
# COMPACT_ATOMS: atom_id res chain seq x y z
N MET A 1 -78.68 -67.22 -22.97
CA MET A 1 -77.29 -67.05 -23.35
C MET A 1 -77.14 -65.61 -23.75
N GLN A 2 -76.62 -64.72 -22.83
CA GLN A 2 -76.48 -63.31 -23.08
C GLN A 2 -74.96 -63.02 -23.21
N ALA A 3 -74.56 -62.40 -24.32
CA ALA A 3 -73.20 -61.97 -24.58
C ALA A 3 -73.04 -60.53 -24.00
N VAL A 4 -72.08 -60.38 -23.11
CA VAL A 4 -71.66 -59.09 -22.52
C VAL A 4 -70.70 -58.43 -23.46
N HIS A 5 -71.10 -57.24 -24.00
CA HIS A 5 -70.22 -56.40 -24.79
C HIS A 5 -69.47 -55.45 -23.81
N THR A 6 -68.16 -55.67 -23.65
CA THR A 6 -67.24 -54.72 -22.96
C THR A 6 -66.72 -53.70 -23.96
N GLY A 7 -67.22 -52.47 -23.89
CA GLY A 7 -66.76 -51.36 -24.70
C GLY A 7 -65.53 -50.71 -24.07
N THR A 8 -64.40 -50.86 -24.68
CA THR A 8 -63.16 -50.15 -24.35
C THR A 8 -63.23 -48.72 -24.92
N ARG A 9 -63.17 -47.70 -24.03
CA ARG A 9 -63.07 -46.28 -24.41
C ARG A 9 -61.60 -45.95 -24.77
N PRO A 10 -61.30 -45.24 -25.87
CA PRO A 10 -60.02 -44.80 -26.20
C PRO A 10 -59.59 -43.66 -25.28
N PRO A 11 -58.23 -43.47 -25.02
CA PRO A 11 -57.71 -42.39 -24.13
C PRO A 11 -57.95 -41.03 -24.79
N ARG A 12 -58.50 -40.10 -24.04
CA ARG A 12 -58.60 -38.69 -24.42
C ARG A 12 -57.23 -38.05 -24.37
N PHE A 13 -56.61 -37.70 -25.50
CA PHE A 13 -55.49 -36.81 -25.60
C PHE A 13 -55.96 -35.40 -25.20
N SER A 14 -55.47 -34.94 -24.04
CA SER A 14 -55.60 -33.56 -23.60
C SER A 14 -54.79 -32.65 -24.52
N HIS A 15 -55.47 -31.90 -25.38
CA HIS A 15 -54.84 -30.80 -26.11
C HIS A 15 -54.34 -29.76 -25.11
N ARG A 16 -53.04 -29.76 -24.83
CA ARG A 16 -52.41 -28.66 -24.13
C ARG A 16 -52.59 -27.41 -24.98
N SER A 17 -53.24 -26.39 -24.45
CA SER A 17 -53.51 -25.14 -25.14
C SER A 17 -52.19 -24.51 -25.62
N PRO A 18 -52.12 -24.04 -26.88
CA PRO A 18 -50.89 -23.45 -27.45
C PRO A 18 -50.40 -22.24 -26.67
N THR A 19 -51.25 -21.62 -25.87
CA THR A 19 -50.92 -20.48 -24.99
C THR A 19 -49.95 -20.83 -23.87
N ILE A 20 -50.02 -22.04 -23.28
CA ILE A 20 -49.11 -22.46 -22.20
C ILE A 20 -47.72 -22.74 -22.77
N VAL A 21 -47.63 -23.33 -23.96
CA VAL A 21 -46.29 -23.56 -24.61
C VAL A 21 -45.65 -22.24 -25.02
N ALA A 22 -46.42 -21.27 -25.53
CA ALA A 22 -45.92 -19.96 -25.90
C ALA A 22 -45.38 -19.17 -24.67
N LEU A 23 -46.08 -19.23 -23.53
CA LEU A 23 -45.66 -18.58 -22.29
C LEU A 23 -44.37 -19.20 -21.73
N LEU A 24 -44.18 -20.49 -21.79
CA LEU A 24 -42.95 -21.15 -21.34
C LEU A 24 -41.75 -20.81 -22.23
N VAL A 25 -41.95 -20.71 -23.54
CA VAL A 25 -40.89 -20.33 -24.48
C VAL A 25 -40.45 -18.87 -24.25
N VAL A 26 -41.39 -17.95 -24.06
CA VAL A 26 -41.08 -16.53 -23.74
C VAL A 26 -40.34 -16.41 -22.42
N TRP A 27 -40.71 -17.18 -21.40
CA TRP A 27 -40.01 -17.17 -20.11
C TRP A 27 -38.56 -17.69 -20.22
N TRP A 28 -38.35 -18.75 -21.01
CA TRP A 28 -37.00 -19.30 -21.29
C TRP A 28 -36.13 -18.32 -22.08
N VAL A 29 -36.68 -17.62 -23.08
CA VAL A 29 -35.95 -16.62 -23.87
C VAL A 29 -35.61 -15.41 -22.99
N CYS A 30 -36.50 -14.97 -22.12
CA CYS A 30 -36.23 -13.88 -21.18
C CYS A 30 -35.15 -14.22 -20.19
N CYS A 31 -35.06 -15.45 -19.67
CA CYS A 31 -34.00 -15.90 -18.78
C CYS A 31 -32.65 -15.99 -19.49
N LEU A 32 -32.61 -16.30 -20.78
CA LEU A 32 -31.38 -16.36 -21.58
C LEU A 32 -30.81 -14.98 -21.92
N VAL A 33 -31.65 -13.95 -22.01
CA VAL A 33 -31.21 -12.57 -22.31
C VAL A 33 -30.72 -11.84 -21.06
N ILE A 34 -31.22 -12.23 -19.86
CA ILE A 34 -30.83 -11.59 -18.59
C ILE A 34 -29.57 -12.23 -17.97
N ALA A 35 -29.20 -13.45 -18.37
CA ALA A 35 -28.03 -14.16 -17.84
C ALA A 35 -26.67 -13.50 -18.09
N PRO A 36 -26.41 -12.72 -19.18
CA PRO A 36 -25.11 -12.12 -19.39
C PRO A 36 -24.87 -10.83 -18.58
N PHE A 37 -25.87 -10.31 -17.83
CA PHE A 37 -25.70 -9.12 -16.99
C PHE A 37 -25.29 -9.41 -15.52
N TRP A 38 -25.06 -10.65 -15.18
CA TRP A 38 -24.31 -10.94 -13.97
C TRP A 38 -22.84 -10.62 -14.28
N GLY A 39 -22.53 -9.34 -14.20
CA GLY A 39 -21.15 -8.88 -14.29
C GLY A 39 -20.34 -9.75 -13.36
N VAL A 40 -19.33 -10.44 -13.91
CA VAL A 40 -18.21 -10.93 -13.12
C VAL A 40 -17.75 -9.72 -12.31
N ALA A 41 -18.10 -9.70 -11.02
CA ALA A 41 -17.41 -8.85 -10.09
C ALA A 41 -15.95 -9.27 -10.23
N SER A 42 -15.21 -8.52 -11.03
CA SER A 42 -13.75 -8.61 -11.02
C SER A 42 -13.41 -8.30 -9.58
N ALA A 43 -13.11 -9.34 -8.80
CA ALA A 43 -12.40 -9.16 -7.57
C ALA A 43 -11.22 -8.29 -7.98
N GLN A 44 -11.22 -7.04 -7.53
CA GLN A 44 -10.06 -6.19 -7.62
C GLN A 44 -8.96 -7.06 -7.06
N THR A 45 -8.08 -7.52 -7.94
CA THR A 45 -6.79 -8.02 -7.51
C THR A 45 -6.28 -6.90 -6.61
N THR A 46 -6.38 -7.11 -5.33
CA THR A 46 -5.72 -6.29 -4.33
C THR A 46 -4.28 -6.29 -4.83
N GLY A 47 -3.91 -5.22 -5.53
CA GLY A 47 -2.54 -5.05 -5.98
C GLY A 47 -1.74 -5.36 -4.74
N SER A 48 -0.87 -6.35 -4.82
CA SER A 48 -0.03 -6.74 -3.70
C SER A 48 0.58 -5.44 -3.18
N GLN A 49 0.11 -4.97 -2.03
CA GLN A 49 0.72 -3.84 -1.36
C GLN A 49 2.20 -4.17 -1.33
N PRO A 50 3.08 -3.30 -1.84
CA PRO A 50 4.49 -3.58 -1.76
C PRO A 50 4.79 -3.83 -0.29
N VAL A 51 5.07 -5.08 0.04
CA VAL A 51 5.41 -5.46 1.41
C VAL A 51 6.74 -4.77 1.67
N PHE A 52 6.74 -3.80 2.57
CA PHE A 52 7.95 -3.14 3.01
C PHE A 52 8.85 -4.21 3.63
N SER A 53 9.83 -4.67 2.87
CA SER A 53 10.79 -5.64 3.36
C SER A 53 11.98 -4.89 3.95
N ILE A 54 12.41 -5.29 5.14
CA ILE A 54 13.64 -4.78 5.76
C ILE A 54 14.88 -5.05 4.88
N GLN A 55 14.78 -5.96 3.93
CA GLN A 55 15.83 -6.32 2.99
C GLN A 55 15.75 -5.51 1.68
N ALA A 56 14.70 -4.69 1.52
CA ALA A 56 14.57 -3.86 0.33
C ALA A 56 15.70 -2.81 0.30
N PRO A 57 16.38 -2.63 -0.84
CA PRO A 57 17.41 -1.59 -0.95
C PRO A 57 16.77 -0.20 -0.79
N PRO A 58 17.49 0.76 -0.22
CA PRO A 58 17.01 2.14 -0.10
C PRO A 58 16.58 2.71 -1.46
N GLY A 59 15.43 3.39 -1.49
CA GLY A 59 14.86 3.97 -2.71
C GLY A 59 13.85 3.09 -3.45
N LEU A 60 13.80 1.77 -3.17
CA LEU A 60 12.86 0.88 -3.85
C LEU A 60 11.40 1.22 -3.50
N VAL A 61 11.14 1.48 -2.23
CA VAL A 61 9.79 1.79 -1.74
C VAL A 61 9.29 3.11 -2.32
N GLY A 62 10.11 4.17 -2.28
CA GLY A 62 9.78 5.46 -2.86
C GLY A 62 9.56 5.39 -4.38
N ALA A 63 10.40 4.64 -5.10
CA ALA A 63 10.25 4.42 -6.53
C ALA A 63 8.93 3.70 -6.86
N THR A 64 8.56 2.68 -6.08
CA THR A 64 7.30 1.94 -6.25
C THR A 64 6.09 2.85 -5.98
N ARG A 65 6.16 3.70 -4.96
CA ARG A 65 5.11 4.67 -4.65
C ARG A 65 4.99 5.76 -5.73
N ALA A 66 6.10 6.24 -6.24
CA ALA A 66 6.13 7.24 -7.30
C ALA A 66 5.60 6.73 -8.65
N ALA A 67 5.60 5.43 -8.89
CA ALA A 67 5.04 4.81 -10.09
C ALA A 67 3.49 4.72 -10.10
N GLY A 68 2.85 4.91 -8.93
CA GLY A 68 1.40 4.93 -8.77
C GLY A 68 0.83 6.35 -8.68
N PRO A 69 -0.45 6.52 -8.25
CA PRO A 69 -0.99 7.80 -7.82
C PRO A 69 -0.30 8.23 -6.53
N GLY A 70 0.95 8.58 -6.68
CA GLY A 70 1.89 8.82 -5.59
C GLY A 70 1.79 10.19 -4.96
N PRO A 71 2.71 10.51 -4.07
CA PRO A 71 2.77 11.80 -3.39
C PRO A 71 2.96 12.93 -4.40
N VAL A 72 2.53 14.14 -4.00
CA VAL A 72 2.68 15.33 -4.84
C VAL A 72 4.15 15.57 -5.19
N ALA A 73 4.47 15.63 -6.47
CA ALA A 73 5.82 15.88 -6.95
C ALA A 73 6.36 17.22 -6.37
N ASN A 74 7.65 17.22 -6.04
CA ASN A 74 8.36 18.39 -5.50
C ASN A 74 7.84 18.90 -4.14
N TYR A 75 7.17 18.07 -3.36
CA TYR A 75 6.78 18.42 -2.00
C TYR A 75 7.91 18.12 -1.00
N PHE A 76 8.26 19.13 -0.18
CA PHE A 76 9.21 18.98 0.91
C PHE A 76 8.44 18.69 2.20
N GLN A 77 8.58 17.47 2.69
CA GLN A 77 8.01 17.05 3.97
C GLN A 77 8.92 17.52 5.10
N PRO A 78 8.40 18.27 6.10
CA PRO A 78 9.14 18.56 7.32
C PRO A 78 9.42 17.27 8.09
N VAL A 79 10.69 17.05 8.42
CA VAL A 79 11.16 15.89 9.19
C VAL A 79 11.99 16.42 10.35
N GLU A 80 11.65 15.99 11.56
CA GLU A 80 12.42 16.30 12.77
C GLU A 80 13.21 15.05 13.17
N ILE A 81 14.53 15.17 13.19
CA ILE A 81 15.42 14.10 13.61
C ILE A 81 15.80 14.35 15.06
N ARG A 82 15.54 13.34 15.89
CA ARG A 82 15.85 13.34 17.32
C ARG A 82 16.83 12.23 17.66
N GLY A 83 17.50 12.37 18.79
CA GLY A 83 18.40 11.35 19.29
C GLY A 83 18.99 11.70 20.66
N PRO A 84 19.89 10.87 21.18
CA PRO A 84 20.56 11.11 22.45
C PRO A 84 21.33 12.44 22.46
N HIS A 85 21.50 12.98 23.66
CA HIS A 85 22.31 14.19 23.85
C HIS A 85 23.75 13.97 23.34
N GLY A 86 24.27 14.96 22.63
CA GLY A 86 25.61 14.91 22.04
C GLY A 86 25.68 14.29 20.65
N LEU A 87 24.60 13.65 20.20
CA LEU A 87 24.54 13.13 18.84
C LEU A 87 24.47 14.25 17.81
N GLN A 88 25.24 14.11 16.75
CA GLN A 88 25.32 15.07 15.65
C GLN A 88 25.05 14.36 14.33
N ILE A 89 24.43 15.07 13.39
CA ILE A 89 24.20 14.56 12.03
C ILE A 89 24.69 15.54 10.97
N ALA A 90 25.12 14.99 9.84
CA ALA A 90 25.39 15.71 8.61
C ALA A 90 24.67 15.02 7.44
N PHE A 91 24.28 15.79 6.44
CA PHE A 91 23.61 15.29 5.24
C PHE A 91 24.62 15.15 4.10
N ALA A 92 24.53 14.06 3.33
CA ALA A 92 25.33 13.92 2.13
C ALA A 92 24.91 14.97 1.08
N ASP A 93 25.91 15.61 0.49
CA ASP A 93 25.76 16.51 -0.64
C ASP A 93 26.69 16.12 -1.81
N ARG A 94 26.82 16.98 -2.83
CA ARG A 94 27.66 16.71 -4.00
C ARG A 94 29.17 16.68 -3.67
N ASN A 95 29.57 17.35 -2.60
CA ASN A 95 30.96 17.53 -2.20
C ASN A 95 31.37 16.65 -1.00
N GLY A 96 30.45 15.81 -0.51
CA GLY A 96 30.67 14.95 0.64
C GLY A 96 29.54 15.04 1.65
N PHE A 97 29.80 15.66 2.79
CA PHE A 97 28.79 15.88 3.83
C PHE A 97 28.77 17.35 4.24
N THR A 98 27.57 17.84 4.58
CA THR A 98 27.37 19.17 5.16
C THR A 98 28.08 19.30 6.51
N GLU A 99 28.06 20.49 7.10
CA GLU A 99 28.42 20.65 8.50
C GLU A 99 27.51 19.83 9.43
N PHE A 100 28.09 19.49 10.60
CA PHE A 100 27.33 18.76 11.61
C PHE A 100 26.28 19.65 12.29
N HIS A 101 25.08 19.10 12.43
CA HIS A 101 23.98 19.71 13.18
C HIS A 101 23.74 18.92 14.47
N ASN A 102 23.60 19.65 15.59
CA ASN A 102 23.18 19.03 16.84
C ASN A 102 21.70 18.66 16.79
N LEU A 103 21.34 17.56 17.43
CA LEU A 103 19.94 17.14 17.57
C LEU A 103 19.26 17.81 18.76
N PRO A 104 17.92 18.04 18.71
CA PRO A 104 17.04 17.77 17.55
C PRO A 104 17.22 18.79 16.42
N VAL A 105 16.99 18.35 15.17
CA VAL A 105 17.01 19.23 14.00
C VAL A 105 15.81 18.96 13.09
N THR A 106 15.20 20.02 12.58
CA THR A 106 14.09 19.93 11.62
C THR A 106 14.55 20.38 10.25
N VAL A 107 14.30 19.54 9.25
CA VAL A 107 14.67 19.78 7.84
C VAL A 107 13.52 19.48 6.92
N GLY A 108 13.45 20.16 5.77
CA GLY A 108 12.52 19.82 4.69
C GLY A 108 13.17 18.81 3.75
N LEU A 109 12.63 17.61 3.67
CA LEU A 109 13.12 16.56 2.79
C LEU A 109 12.13 16.29 1.67
N LEU A 110 12.62 16.23 0.43
CA LEU A 110 11.81 15.99 -0.75
C LEU A 110 11.27 14.55 -0.73
N VAL A 111 9.96 14.41 -0.88
CA VAL A 111 9.30 13.10 -0.92
C VAL A 111 9.77 12.29 -2.13
N GLY A 112 9.92 10.97 -1.94
CA GLY A 112 10.40 10.05 -2.97
C GLY A 112 11.92 10.05 -3.15
N ARG A 113 12.68 10.64 -2.22
CA ARG A 113 14.15 10.68 -2.24
C ARG A 113 14.75 9.93 -1.06
N VAL A 114 15.94 9.39 -1.31
CA VAL A 114 16.80 8.78 -0.28
C VAL A 114 17.90 9.77 0.10
N TYR A 115 18.04 9.97 1.39
CA TYR A 115 19.07 10.83 1.98
C TYR A 115 20.05 9.97 2.77
N ARG A 116 21.33 10.09 2.47
CA ARG A 116 22.36 9.49 3.29
C ARG A 116 22.77 10.48 4.38
N LEU A 117 22.78 10.01 5.60
CA LEU A 117 23.22 10.77 6.76
C LEU A 117 24.60 10.26 7.21
N LYS A 118 25.32 11.13 7.89
CA LYS A 118 26.51 10.79 8.68
C LYS A 118 26.15 11.13 10.13
N VAL A 119 26.29 10.17 11.03
CA VAL A 119 25.96 10.29 12.45
C VAL A 119 27.26 10.17 13.25
N ALA A 120 27.50 11.12 14.11
CA ALA A 120 28.71 11.19 14.98
C ALA A 120 28.29 11.56 16.42
N GLY A 121 29.22 11.50 17.36
CA GLY A 121 28.93 11.80 18.76
C GLY A 121 28.07 10.76 19.44
N ILE A 122 28.18 9.49 19.03
CA ILE A 122 27.39 8.38 19.53
C ILE A 122 27.80 8.10 20.99
N PRO A 123 26.85 8.11 21.94
CA PRO A 123 27.16 7.79 23.33
C PRO A 123 27.81 6.42 23.48
N GLN A 124 28.88 6.32 24.25
CA GLN A 124 29.66 5.10 24.51
C GLN A 124 30.36 4.50 23.27
N ALA A 125 30.42 5.24 22.15
CA ALA A 125 31.11 4.85 20.93
C ALA A 125 31.89 6.05 20.34
N GLU A 126 32.78 6.63 21.12
CA GLU A 126 33.56 7.80 20.72
C GLU A 126 34.38 7.53 19.46
N GLY A 127 34.36 8.46 18.53
CA GLY A 127 35.09 8.35 17.26
C GLY A 127 34.45 7.42 16.23
N VAL A 128 33.37 6.74 16.56
CA VAL A 128 32.62 5.91 15.61
C VAL A 128 31.62 6.77 14.84
N GLU A 129 31.56 6.57 13.54
CA GLU A 129 30.62 7.21 12.64
C GLU A 129 29.70 6.16 12.02
N LEU A 130 28.40 6.47 11.91
CA LEU A 130 27.42 5.65 11.22
C LEU A 130 26.89 6.39 10.00
N PHE A 131 26.48 5.63 8.99
CA PHE A 131 25.99 6.17 7.72
C PHE A 131 24.59 5.63 7.36
N PRO A 132 23.55 5.96 8.13
CA PRO A 132 22.21 5.52 7.84
C PRO A 132 21.64 6.19 6.57
N SER A 133 20.67 5.52 5.94
CA SER A 133 19.87 6.08 4.86
C SER A 133 18.46 6.37 5.37
N LEU A 134 17.94 7.54 5.05
CA LEU A 134 16.58 7.97 5.33
C LEU A 134 15.82 8.11 4.02
N GLU A 135 14.68 7.44 3.90
CA GLU A 135 13.81 7.52 2.73
C GLU A 135 12.47 8.17 3.12
N VAL A 136 12.09 9.22 2.41
CA VAL A 136 10.79 9.88 2.58
C VAL A 136 9.84 9.32 1.54
N ILE A 137 8.97 8.39 1.96
CA ILE A 137 8.11 7.62 1.08
C ILE A 137 6.86 8.40 0.66
N ASP A 138 6.29 9.17 1.61
CA ASP A 138 5.06 9.91 1.41
C ASP A 138 5.04 11.17 2.29
N ARG A 139 4.00 12.00 2.16
CA ARG A 139 3.83 13.21 2.94
C ARG A 139 2.71 13.05 3.98
N LEU A 140 2.75 13.86 5.01
CA LEU A 140 1.60 14.11 5.88
C LEU A 140 0.67 15.16 5.23
N TYR A 141 -0.59 15.12 5.62
CA TYR A 141 -1.64 16.04 5.13
C TYR A 141 -2.20 16.89 6.29
N PRO A 142 -1.39 17.77 6.89
CA PRO A 142 -1.85 18.68 7.93
C PRO A 142 -2.80 19.72 7.35
N PRO A 143 -3.51 20.48 8.21
CA PRO A 143 -4.26 21.65 7.77
C PRO A 143 -3.37 22.64 6.99
N PRO A 144 -3.89 23.25 5.93
CA PRO A 144 -3.11 24.18 5.09
C PRO A 144 -2.43 25.28 5.92
N GLY A 145 -1.14 25.51 5.67
CA GLY A 145 -0.33 26.52 6.37
C GLY A 145 0.23 26.06 7.71
N GLN A 146 -0.05 24.82 8.14
CA GLN A 146 0.45 24.29 9.39
C GLN A 146 1.49 23.18 9.21
N GLU A 147 1.99 22.99 8.02
CA GLU A 147 2.89 21.88 7.64
C GLU A 147 4.12 21.78 8.56
N ARG A 148 4.64 22.93 9.00
CA ARG A 148 5.82 22.98 9.90
C ARG A 148 5.55 22.54 11.33
N HIS A 149 4.27 22.55 11.76
CA HIS A 149 3.88 22.12 13.09
C HIS A 149 3.68 20.60 13.19
N PHE A 150 3.66 19.92 12.05
CA PHE A 150 3.45 18.48 11.96
C PHE A 150 4.62 17.80 11.22
N PRO A 151 5.85 17.85 11.75
CA PRO A 151 6.97 17.12 11.16
C PRO A 151 6.80 15.61 11.35
N ILE A 152 7.34 14.82 10.44
CA ILE A 152 7.58 13.39 10.69
C ILE A 152 8.73 13.30 11.69
N ILE A 153 8.53 12.62 12.80
CA ILE A 153 9.56 12.42 13.81
C ILE A 153 10.35 11.16 13.49
N VAL A 154 11.66 11.32 13.32
CA VAL A 154 12.62 10.22 13.17
C VAL A 154 13.49 10.20 14.42
N GLU A 155 13.35 9.17 15.24
CA GLU A 155 14.12 9.02 16.47
C GLU A 155 15.26 8.02 16.28
N LEU A 156 16.49 8.48 16.50
CA LEU A 156 17.68 7.64 16.54
C LEU A 156 17.81 7.09 17.97
N HIS A 157 17.20 5.93 18.21
CA HIS A 157 17.14 5.34 19.54
C HIS A 157 18.52 4.82 19.98
N PRO A 158 18.93 4.96 21.26
CA PRO A 158 20.21 4.50 21.76
C PRO A 158 20.48 3.01 21.49
N ASP A 159 19.48 2.16 21.60
CA ASP A 159 19.62 0.72 21.33
C ASP A 159 19.92 0.43 19.85
N ASP A 160 19.31 1.19 18.93
CA ASP A 160 19.57 1.04 17.51
C ASP A 160 21.00 1.47 17.16
N LEU A 161 21.44 2.58 17.76
CA LEU A 161 22.83 3.05 17.60
C LEU A 161 23.81 2.00 18.13
N ARG A 162 23.55 1.42 19.29
CA ARG A 162 24.38 0.35 19.89
C ARG A 162 24.44 -0.90 19.01
N LEU A 163 23.30 -1.31 18.43
CA LEU A 163 23.28 -2.44 17.51
C LEU A 163 24.05 -2.15 16.23
N ALA A 164 23.88 -0.94 15.66
CA ALA A 164 24.56 -0.52 14.44
C ALA A 164 26.08 -0.41 14.64
N THR A 165 26.55 0.13 15.77
CA THR A 165 27.98 0.17 16.10
C THR A 165 28.57 -1.21 16.29
N ALA A 166 27.78 -2.20 16.70
CA ALA A 166 28.17 -3.61 16.76
C ALA A 166 28.09 -4.32 15.39
N GLY A 167 27.89 -3.59 14.30
CA GLY A 167 27.80 -4.13 12.93
C GLY A 167 26.50 -4.85 12.61
N LYS A 168 25.44 -4.65 13.40
CA LYS A 168 24.11 -5.21 13.11
C LYS A 168 23.36 -4.32 12.16
N TYR A 169 22.59 -4.94 11.27
CA TYR A 169 21.67 -4.23 10.40
C TYR A 169 20.42 -3.81 11.19
N VAL A 170 20.09 -2.53 11.12
CA VAL A 170 18.94 -1.94 11.84
C VAL A 170 18.07 -1.20 10.83
N THR A 171 16.74 -1.46 10.86
CA THR A 171 15.72 -0.72 10.11
C THR A 171 14.55 -0.35 11.00
N ARG A 172 13.92 0.76 10.65
CA ARG A 172 12.71 1.28 11.31
C ARG A 172 11.71 1.78 10.27
#